data_5bd04cd89c30d013a1b6391e8a913bae
#
_entry.id   5bd04cd89c30d013a1b6391e8a913bae
#
_cell.length_a   1.000
_cell.length_b   1.000
_cell.length_c   1.000
_cell.angle_alpha   90.00
_cell.angle_beta   90.00
_cell.angle_gamma   90.00
#
_symmetry.space_group_name_H-M   'P 1'
#
loop_
_entity.id
_entity.type
_entity.pdbx_description
1 polymer ?
#
loop_
_entity_poly.entity_id
_entity_poly.type
_entity_poly.pdbx_seq_one_letter_code
_entity_poly.pdbx_strand_id
1 'polypeptide(L)'
;MQNITIKSLSPALLDDYLNFFDNDAFADNPHWASCYCRCYHFSHNDCDWDKTTAEENRTAVIELIKSDKIRGYLAYDNDKPVGWLNANARNNYSIISYKTIDKSENICSLICFLIAKDYRRQGISKKLLNAALDGFKQQGFEFAEGYPVKGVEGDDKNYHGPLSLYLSMGFEQYDENDIIIVMRKLLE
;
A
#
# COMPACT_ATOMS: atom_id res chain seq x y z
N MET A 1 18.58 -18.18 -5.54
CA MET A 1 17.57 -17.14 -5.81
C MET A 1 16.52 -17.21 -4.73
N GLN A 2 16.14 -16.10 -4.11
CA GLN A 2 15.06 -16.09 -3.14
C GLN A 2 13.74 -16.43 -3.84
N ASN A 3 12.97 -17.32 -3.24
CA ASN A 3 11.66 -17.73 -3.77
C ASN A 3 10.58 -16.81 -3.22
N ILE A 4 10.47 -15.60 -3.79
CA ILE A 4 9.46 -14.62 -3.36
C ILE A 4 8.09 -14.98 -3.93
N THR A 5 7.16 -15.28 -3.05
CA THR A 5 5.74 -15.50 -3.34
C THR A 5 4.89 -14.32 -2.88
N ILE A 6 3.77 -14.06 -3.54
CA ILE A 6 2.85 -12.99 -3.17
C ILE A 6 1.49 -13.60 -2.84
N LYS A 7 0.91 -13.18 -1.72
CA LYS A 7 -0.43 -13.60 -1.29
C LYS A 7 -1.32 -12.36 -1.08
N SER A 8 -2.55 -12.42 -1.56
CA SER A 8 -3.57 -11.42 -1.20
C SER A 8 -3.88 -11.52 0.29
N LEU A 9 -3.96 -10.39 0.98
CA LEU A 9 -4.32 -10.35 2.39
C LEU A 9 -5.74 -10.92 2.58
N SER A 10 -5.87 -11.74 3.60
CA SER A 10 -7.15 -12.28 4.08
C SER A 10 -7.09 -12.40 5.60
N PRO A 11 -8.22 -12.59 6.31
CA PRO A 11 -8.21 -12.82 7.75
C PRO A 11 -7.32 -13.99 8.21
N ALA A 12 -7.09 -14.98 7.34
CA ALA A 12 -6.19 -16.10 7.63
C ALA A 12 -4.69 -15.70 7.70
N LEU A 13 -4.33 -14.54 7.14
CA LEU A 13 -2.96 -14.01 7.14
C LEU A 13 -2.77 -12.88 8.17
N LEU A 14 -3.71 -12.72 9.11
CA LEU A 14 -3.64 -11.67 10.14
C LEU A 14 -2.36 -11.74 10.95
N ASP A 15 -1.98 -12.93 11.42
CA ASP A 15 -0.78 -13.11 12.24
C ASP A 15 0.50 -12.79 11.44
N ASP A 16 0.56 -13.16 10.17
CA ASP A 16 1.67 -12.81 9.28
C ASP A 16 1.78 -11.30 9.07
N TYR A 17 0.63 -10.64 8.86
CA TYR A 17 0.58 -9.18 8.74
C TYR A 17 1.10 -8.50 10.00
N LEU A 18 0.59 -8.89 11.17
CA LEU A 18 1.03 -8.33 12.44
C LEU A 18 2.51 -8.60 12.70
N ASN A 19 2.98 -9.82 12.44
CA ASN A 19 4.39 -10.16 12.60
C ASN A 19 5.30 -9.28 11.74
N PHE A 20 4.91 -9.01 10.49
CA PHE A 20 5.66 -8.11 9.60
C PHE A 20 5.71 -6.68 10.14
N PHE A 21 4.57 -6.14 10.58
CA PHE A 21 4.49 -4.77 11.08
C PHE A 21 5.14 -4.59 12.46
N ASP A 22 5.03 -5.59 13.34
CA ASP A 22 5.60 -5.54 14.68
C ASP A 22 7.15 -5.63 14.65
N ASN A 23 7.75 -6.29 13.64
CA ASN A 23 9.17 -6.64 13.67
C ASN A 23 10.02 -6.12 12.51
N ASP A 24 9.51 -6.13 11.27
CA ASP A 24 10.33 -5.94 10.07
C ASP A 24 10.03 -4.64 9.29
N ALA A 25 8.77 -4.23 9.23
CA ALA A 25 8.30 -3.15 8.33
C ALA A 25 9.00 -1.81 8.58
N PHE A 26 9.28 -1.50 9.84
CA PHE A 26 9.84 -0.22 10.28
C PHE A 26 11.11 -0.39 11.11
N ALA A 27 11.85 -1.48 10.94
CA ALA A 27 13.06 -1.77 11.71
C ALA A 27 14.13 -0.65 11.62
N ASP A 28 14.19 0.06 10.49
CA ASP A 28 15.08 1.21 10.26
C ASP A 28 14.37 2.58 10.32
N ASN A 29 13.06 2.61 10.57
CA ASN A 29 12.25 3.83 10.71
C ASN A 29 11.24 3.70 11.88
N PRO A 30 11.70 3.54 13.13
CA PRO A 30 10.84 3.20 14.27
C PRO A 30 9.79 4.27 14.60
N HIS A 31 10.00 5.52 14.20
CA HIS A 31 9.04 6.60 14.38
C HIS A 31 7.76 6.43 13.52
N TRP A 32 7.78 5.56 12.52
CA TRP A 32 6.61 5.22 11.70
C TRP A 32 5.92 3.92 12.14
N ALA A 33 6.51 3.19 13.10
CA ALA A 33 6.06 1.86 13.50
C ALA A 33 4.63 1.84 14.06
N SER A 34 4.12 2.98 14.56
CA SER A 34 2.73 3.10 15.06
C SER A 34 1.66 3.06 13.96
N CYS A 35 2.02 3.21 12.68
CA CYS A 35 1.06 3.43 11.60
C CYS A 35 0.21 2.19 11.27
N TYR A 36 0.78 0.98 11.29
CA TYR A 36 0.13 -0.26 10.82
C TYR A 36 -0.62 -0.10 9.49
N CYS A 37 -0.19 0.81 8.65
CA CYS A 37 -0.84 1.20 7.39
C CYS A 37 -2.32 1.60 7.51
N ARG A 38 -2.75 2.03 8.71
CA ARG A 38 -4.14 2.41 9.03
C ARG A 38 -4.49 3.82 8.59
N CYS A 39 -3.52 4.71 8.44
CA CYS A 39 -3.73 6.15 8.23
C CYS A 39 -4.76 6.46 7.14
N TYR A 40 -4.73 5.77 6.00
CA TYR A 40 -5.66 5.98 4.89
C TYR A 40 -7.07 5.42 5.12
N HIS A 41 -7.25 4.61 6.16
CA HIS A 41 -8.54 4.07 6.60
C HIS A 41 -9.11 4.78 7.85
N PHE A 42 -8.39 5.80 8.33
CA PHE A 42 -8.74 6.55 9.52
C PHE A 42 -9.63 7.77 9.17
N SER A 43 -10.63 8.07 10.01
CA SER A 43 -11.49 9.23 9.82
C SER A 43 -10.81 10.49 10.38
N HIS A 44 -10.11 11.21 9.55
CA HIS A 44 -9.40 12.44 9.93
C HIS A 44 -10.35 13.63 10.22
N ASN A 45 -11.63 13.50 9.91
CA ASN A 45 -12.62 14.53 10.23
C ASN A 45 -13.05 14.48 11.70
N ASP A 46 -12.99 13.29 12.30
CA ASP A 46 -13.54 13.04 13.63
C ASP A 46 -12.44 12.95 14.70
N CYS A 47 -11.22 12.62 14.31
CA CYS A 47 -10.11 12.35 15.20
C CYS A 47 -8.80 12.91 14.66
N ASP A 48 -7.91 13.26 15.58
CA ASP A 48 -6.55 13.70 15.29
C ASP A 48 -5.63 12.50 15.18
N TRP A 49 -5.06 12.26 13.99
CA TRP A 49 -4.15 11.15 13.74
C TRP A 49 -2.93 11.18 14.66
N ASP A 50 -2.39 12.36 14.92
CA ASP A 50 -1.15 12.54 15.71
C ASP A 50 -1.34 12.18 17.19
N LYS A 51 -2.59 12.01 17.63
CA LYS A 51 -2.92 11.56 18.99
C LYS A 51 -3.14 10.06 19.11
N THR A 52 -3.13 9.33 17.99
CA THR A 52 -3.33 7.88 18.03
C THR A 52 -2.09 7.15 18.53
N THR A 53 -2.31 6.10 19.29
CA THR A 53 -1.23 5.23 19.79
C THR A 53 -1.00 4.03 18.87
N ALA A 54 0.18 3.42 18.98
CA ALA A 54 0.49 2.17 18.27
C ALA A 54 -0.49 1.04 18.64
N GLU A 55 -0.90 0.94 19.91
CA GLU A 55 -1.85 -0.07 20.39
C GLU A 55 -3.24 0.13 19.80
N GLU A 56 -3.73 1.38 19.75
CA GLU A 56 -5.02 1.72 19.11
C GLU A 56 -4.98 1.41 17.61
N ASN A 57 -3.90 1.76 16.93
CA ASN A 57 -3.76 1.50 15.50
C ASN A 57 -3.65 0.00 15.19
N ARG A 58 -2.91 -0.75 16.02
CA ARG A 58 -2.82 -2.20 15.93
C ARG A 58 -4.16 -2.88 16.14
N THR A 59 -4.90 -2.49 17.18
CA THR A 59 -6.23 -3.03 17.48
C THR A 59 -7.21 -2.73 16.35
N ALA A 60 -7.22 -1.51 15.84
CA ALA A 60 -8.10 -1.11 14.75
C ALA A 60 -7.79 -1.85 13.44
N VAL A 61 -6.51 -2.06 13.09
CA VAL A 61 -6.17 -2.81 11.87
C VAL A 61 -6.58 -4.26 11.93
N ILE A 62 -6.56 -4.89 13.11
CA ILE A 62 -7.08 -6.26 13.32
C ILE A 62 -8.55 -6.33 12.89
N GLU A 63 -9.36 -5.38 13.33
CA GLU A 63 -10.79 -5.34 12.97
C GLU A 63 -11.02 -5.00 11.49
N LEU A 64 -10.16 -4.14 10.92
CA LEU A 64 -10.21 -3.83 9.48
C LEU A 64 -9.87 -5.05 8.61
N ILE A 65 -8.89 -5.87 9.03
CA ILE A 65 -8.53 -7.11 8.32
C ILE A 65 -9.65 -8.15 8.47
N LYS A 66 -10.15 -8.38 9.68
CA LYS A 66 -11.24 -9.35 9.94
C LYS A 66 -12.52 -9.01 9.17
N SER A 67 -12.79 -7.72 8.97
CA SER A 67 -13.97 -7.23 8.24
C SER A 67 -13.73 -6.98 6.75
N ASP A 68 -12.57 -7.41 6.21
CA ASP A 68 -12.17 -7.23 4.79
C ASP A 68 -12.18 -5.77 4.31
N LYS A 69 -11.98 -4.82 5.22
CA LYS A 69 -11.95 -3.38 4.90
C LYS A 69 -10.57 -2.89 4.50
N ILE A 70 -9.51 -3.47 5.06
CA ILE A 70 -8.14 -3.26 4.58
C ILE A 70 -7.75 -4.42 3.67
N ARG A 71 -7.26 -4.10 2.50
CA ARG A 71 -6.85 -5.06 1.48
C ARG A 71 -5.45 -4.72 0.99
N GLY A 72 -4.81 -5.71 0.41
CA GLY A 72 -3.47 -5.57 -0.13
C GLY A 72 -2.80 -6.91 -0.34
N TYR A 73 -1.48 -6.88 -0.45
CA TYR A 73 -0.68 -8.06 -0.78
C TYR A 73 0.55 -8.15 0.11
N LEU A 74 0.81 -9.34 0.65
CA LEU A 74 2.03 -9.68 1.39
C LEU A 74 3.01 -10.40 0.47
N ALA A 75 4.27 -10.01 0.53
CA ALA A 75 5.38 -10.73 -0.10
C ALA A 75 6.07 -11.62 0.94
N TYR A 76 6.39 -12.84 0.56
CA TYR A 76 7.03 -13.84 1.41
C TYR A 76 8.35 -14.32 0.80
N ASP A 77 9.36 -14.47 1.64
CA ASP A 77 10.52 -15.32 1.36
C ASP A 77 10.31 -16.63 2.13
N ASN A 78 9.96 -17.70 1.41
CA ASN A 78 9.41 -18.93 1.97
C ASN A 78 8.17 -18.62 2.84
N ASP A 79 8.23 -18.81 4.17
CA ASP A 79 7.14 -18.55 5.10
C ASP A 79 7.27 -17.22 5.85
N LYS A 80 8.37 -16.46 5.64
CA LYS A 80 8.58 -15.16 6.28
C LYS A 80 7.95 -14.05 5.46
N PRO A 81 7.02 -13.23 6.02
CA PRO A 81 6.53 -12.03 5.37
C PRO A 81 7.66 -10.98 5.33
N VAL A 82 7.95 -10.43 4.14
CA VAL A 82 9.08 -9.52 3.90
C VAL A 82 8.67 -8.24 3.18
N GLY A 83 7.39 -8.11 2.82
CA GLY A 83 6.90 -6.91 2.16
C GLY A 83 5.38 -6.82 2.17
N TRP A 84 4.88 -5.61 2.02
CA TRP A 84 3.47 -5.25 2.01
C TRP A 84 3.18 -4.23 0.92
N LEU A 85 2.03 -4.37 0.27
CA LEU A 85 1.39 -3.34 -0.55
C LEU A 85 -0.04 -3.13 -0.06
N ASN A 86 -0.36 -1.93 0.43
CA ASN A 86 -1.73 -1.52 0.66
C ASN A 86 -2.38 -1.14 -0.67
N ALA A 87 -3.37 -1.92 -1.09
CA ALA A 87 -4.06 -1.73 -2.36
C ALA A 87 -5.52 -2.14 -2.23
N ASN A 88 -6.45 -1.25 -2.63
CA ASN A 88 -7.88 -1.46 -2.47
C ASN A 88 -8.66 -0.64 -3.50
N ALA A 89 -9.98 -0.85 -3.59
CA ALA A 89 -10.87 0.07 -4.29
C ALA A 89 -10.66 1.50 -3.75
N ARG A 90 -10.57 2.49 -4.62
CA ARG A 90 -10.30 3.89 -4.24
C ARG A 90 -11.28 4.42 -3.20
N ASN A 91 -12.53 4.06 -3.32
CA ASN A 91 -13.60 4.51 -2.43
C ASN A 91 -13.55 3.90 -1.01
N ASN A 92 -12.69 2.90 -0.78
CA ASN A 92 -12.48 2.31 0.54
C ASN A 92 -11.46 3.07 1.39
N TYR A 93 -10.84 4.12 0.85
CA TYR A 93 -9.93 4.97 1.59
C TYR A 93 -10.64 6.22 2.09
N SER A 94 -10.48 6.55 3.36
CA SER A 94 -11.04 7.77 3.98
C SER A 94 -10.33 9.03 3.48
N ILE A 95 -9.05 8.90 3.14
CA ILE A 95 -8.26 9.96 2.54
C ILE A 95 -7.52 9.40 1.32
N ILE A 96 -7.80 10.02 0.19
CA ILE A 96 -6.86 10.08 -0.91
C ILE A 96 -6.52 11.55 -1.05
N SER A 97 -5.25 11.89 -0.86
CA SER A 97 -4.75 13.26 -0.65
C SER A 97 -4.85 14.18 -1.87
N TYR A 98 -5.63 13.83 -2.87
CA TYR A 98 -5.97 14.70 -3.97
C TYR A 98 -7.41 14.41 -4.42
N LYS A 99 -8.07 15.48 -4.86
CA LYS A 99 -9.39 15.39 -5.44
C LYS A 99 -9.22 14.99 -6.90
N THR A 100 -9.37 13.72 -7.22
CA THR A 100 -9.61 13.37 -8.60
C THR A 100 -11.02 13.78 -8.97
N ILE A 101 -11.14 14.44 -10.12
CA ILE A 101 -12.43 14.88 -10.66
C ILE A 101 -13.24 13.69 -11.16
N ASP A 102 -12.57 12.58 -11.44
CA ASP A 102 -13.18 11.36 -11.93
C ASP A 102 -13.84 10.58 -10.80
N LYS A 103 -15.17 10.51 -10.87
CA LYS A 103 -16.02 9.74 -9.95
C LYS A 103 -16.19 8.28 -10.36
N SER A 104 -15.41 7.79 -11.33
CA SER A 104 -15.44 6.39 -11.75
C SER A 104 -15.27 5.47 -10.54
N GLU A 105 -16.19 4.56 -10.34
CA GLU A 105 -16.16 3.60 -9.23
C GLU A 105 -15.20 2.43 -9.48
N ASN A 106 -14.71 2.28 -10.72
CA ASN A 106 -13.88 1.15 -11.15
C ASN A 106 -12.37 1.39 -11.06
N ILE A 107 -11.93 2.17 -10.07
CA ILE A 107 -10.52 2.47 -9.83
C ILE A 107 -10.04 1.80 -8.56
N CYS A 108 -8.94 1.06 -8.66
CA CYS A 108 -8.17 0.62 -7.50
C CYS A 108 -6.98 1.55 -7.26
N SER A 109 -6.63 1.75 -6.00
CA SER A 109 -5.54 2.61 -5.56
C SER A 109 -4.45 1.83 -4.86
N LEU A 110 -3.20 2.15 -5.20
CA LEU A 110 -1.96 1.56 -4.70
C LEU A 110 -1.32 2.61 -3.76
N ILE A 111 -1.44 2.40 -2.46
CA ILE A 111 -1.21 3.50 -1.50
C ILE A 111 0.14 3.42 -0.81
N CYS A 112 0.55 2.24 -0.33
CA CYS A 112 1.72 2.14 0.51
C CYS A 112 2.49 0.85 0.25
N PHE A 113 3.76 0.97 -0.11
CA PHE A 113 4.72 -0.13 -0.24
C PHE A 113 5.65 -0.12 0.97
N LEU A 114 5.74 -1.23 1.66
CA LEU A 114 6.72 -1.45 2.71
C LEU A 114 7.50 -2.73 2.40
N ILE A 115 8.83 -2.62 2.37
CA ILE A 115 9.72 -3.76 2.14
C ILE A 115 10.70 -3.80 3.31
N ALA A 116 10.84 -4.95 3.95
CA ALA A 116 11.84 -5.16 4.99
C ALA A 116 13.22 -4.75 4.48
N LYS A 117 14.01 -4.07 5.33
CA LYS A 117 15.27 -3.40 4.97
C LYS A 117 16.19 -4.29 4.12
N ASP A 118 16.41 -5.53 4.56
CA ASP A 118 17.35 -6.45 3.92
C ASP A 118 16.84 -7.03 2.59
N TYR A 119 15.59 -6.75 2.24
CA TYR A 119 14.91 -7.22 1.03
C TYR A 119 14.68 -6.12 -0.01
N ARG A 120 15.08 -4.88 0.28
CA ARG A 120 14.95 -3.75 -0.65
C ARG A 120 15.86 -3.90 -1.87
N ARG A 121 15.53 -3.20 -2.95
CA ARG A 121 16.28 -3.18 -4.23
C ARG A 121 16.37 -4.55 -4.93
N GLN A 122 15.50 -5.52 -4.56
CA GLN A 122 15.46 -6.87 -5.14
C GLN A 122 14.21 -7.11 -5.99
N GLY A 123 13.53 -6.07 -6.39
CA GLY A 123 12.35 -6.13 -7.28
C GLY A 123 11.04 -6.56 -6.62
N ILE A 124 10.99 -6.65 -5.28
CA ILE A 124 9.79 -7.11 -4.54
C ILE A 124 8.61 -6.16 -4.75
N SER A 125 8.83 -4.84 -4.75
CA SER A 125 7.75 -3.87 -5.03
C SER A 125 7.12 -4.10 -6.40
N LYS A 126 7.92 -4.47 -7.42
CA LYS A 126 7.43 -4.80 -8.75
C LYS A 126 6.60 -6.08 -8.77
N LYS A 127 6.99 -7.10 -7.98
CA LYS A 127 6.23 -8.35 -7.83
C LYS A 127 4.89 -8.09 -7.13
N LEU A 128 4.89 -7.30 -6.04
CA LEU A 128 3.69 -6.88 -5.33
C LEU A 128 2.73 -6.13 -6.26
N LEU A 129 3.27 -5.18 -7.03
CA LEU A 129 2.48 -4.40 -7.98
C LEU A 129 1.86 -5.27 -9.07
N ASN A 130 2.63 -6.19 -9.68
CA ASN A 130 2.07 -7.14 -10.67
C ASN A 130 0.92 -7.96 -10.09
N ALA A 131 1.12 -8.55 -8.90
CA ALA A 131 0.07 -9.34 -8.27
C ALA A 131 -1.20 -8.52 -7.96
N ALA A 132 -1.03 -7.25 -7.56
CA ALA A 132 -2.15 -6.34 -7.34
C ALA A 132 -2.90 -6.03 -8.65
N LEU A 133 -2.19 -5.71 -9.73
CA LEU A 133 -2.79 -5.43 -11.04
C LEU A 133 -3.57 -6.64 -11.56
N ASP A 134 -2.98 -7.84 -11.49
CA ASP A 134 -3.64 -9.09 -11.91
C ASP A 134 -4.89 -9.37 -11.06
N GLY A 135 -4.80 -9.19 -9.75
CA GLY A 135 -5.93 -9.39 -8.84
C GLY A 135 -7.06 -8.40 -9.06
N PHE A 136 -6.76 -7.14 -9.30
CA PHE A 136 -7.79 -6.11 -9.58
C PHE A 136 -8.42 -6.28 -10.96
N LYS A 137 -7.63 -6.65 -11.97
CA LYS A 137 -8.16 -7.00 -13.30
C LYS A 137 -9.19 -8.15 -13.19
N GLN A 138 -8.85 -9.22 -12.45
CA GLN A 138 -9.77 -10.35 -12.22
C GLN A 138 -11.05 -9.93 -11.46
N GLN A 139 -11.00 -8.90 -10.64
CA GLN A 139 -12.14 -8.33 -9.93
C GLN A 139 -12.96 -7.35 -10.79
N GLY A 140 -12.56 -7.06 -12.02
CA GLY A 140 -13.26 -6.18 -12.94
C GLY A 140 -12.97 -4.69 -12.76
N PHE A 141 -11.89 -4.33 -12.06
CA PHE A 141 -11.44 -2.93 -12.04
C PHE A 141 -10.94 -2.51 -13.42
N GLU A 142 -11.28 -1.30 -13.82
CA GLU A 142 -10.90 -0.71 -15.10
C GLU A 142 -9.54 -0.05 -15.05
N PHE A 143 -9.26 0.66 -13.95
CA PHE A 143 -8.02 1.40 -13.79
C PHE A 143 -7.35 1.10 -12.45
N ALA A 144 -6.00 1.15 -12.47
CA ALA A 144 -5.18 1.23 -11.27
C ALA A 144 -4.51 2.61 -11.17
N GLU A 145 -4.49 3.19 -9.97
CA GLU A 145 -3.81 4.44 -9.68
C GLU A 145 -2.74 4.28 -8.61
N GLY A 146 -1.62 4.97 -8.80
CA GLY A 146 -0.55 5.15 -7.84
C GLY A 146 -0.18 6.61 -7.68
N TYR A 147 0.48 6.96 -6.55
CA TYR A 147 0.59 8.35 -6.10
C TYR A 147 2.01 8.73 -5.66
N PRO A 148 3.03 8.61 -6.55
CA PRO A 148 4.40 8.98 -6.20
C PRO A 148 4.49 10.44 -5.77
N VAL A 149 5.25 10.69 -4.70
CA VAL A 149 5.49 12.02 -4.16
C VAL A 149 6.60 12.72 -4.96
N LYS A 150 6.41 14.00 -5.27
CA LYS A 150 7.37 14.82 -6.02
C LYS A 150 8.58 15.17 -5.15
N GLY A 151 9.76 15.11 -5.75
CA GLY A 151 10.99 15.65 -5.15
C GLY A 151 11.46 14.95 -3.87
N VAL A 152 10.95 13.75 -3.57
CA VAL A 152 11.41 12.99 -2.39
C VAL A 152 12.61 12.11 -2.73
N GLU A 153 13.58 12.10 -1.84
CA GLU A 153 14.74 11.22 -1.87
C GLU A 153 14.71 10.31 -0.63
N GLY A 154 15.23 9.10 -0.79
CA GLY A 154 15.28 8.10 0.27
C GLY A 154 14.14 7.09 0.23
N ASP A 155 14.40 5.90 0.77
CA ASP A 155 13.43 4.79 0.74
C ASP A 155 12.27 5.02 1.72
N ASP A 156 12.51 5.73 2.81
CA ASP A 156 11.53 6.07 3.85
C ASP A 156 10.42 6.98 3.35
N LYS A 157 10.75 7.92 2.46
CA LYS A 157 9.78 8.89 1.89
C LYS A 157 9.08 8.38 0.63
N ASN A 158 9.56 7.28 0.04
CA ASN A 158 9.01 6.67 -1.17
C ASN A 158 7.99 5.55 -0.91
N TYR A 159 7.31 5.58 0.24
CA TYR A 159 6.33 4.55 0.58
C TYR A 159 5.11 4.50 -0.37
N HIS A 160 4.82 5.56 -1.11
CA HIS A 160 3.84 5.52 -2.20
C HIS A 160 4.35 4.84 -3.48
N GLY A 161 5.59 4.36 -3.47
CA GLY A 161 6.29 3.88 -4.65
C GLY A 161 6.93 5.00 -5.47
N PRO A 162 8.19 4.84 -5.91
CA PRO A 162 8.85 5.85 -6.74
C PRO A 162 8.21 5.93 -8.12
N LEU A 163 8.23 7.13 -8.73
CA LEU A 163 7.71 7.37 -10.09
C LEU A 163 8.26 6.36 -11.11
N SER A 164 9.55 6.02 -11.00
CA SER A 164 10.22 5.06 -11.89
C SER A 164 9.61 3.65 -11.83
N LEU A 165 9.06 3.22 -10.69
CA LEU A 165 8.35 1.96 -10.56
C LEU A 165 7.11 1.97 -11.46
N TYR A 166 6.28 2.98 -11.34
CA TYR A 166 5.03 3.11 -12.11
C TYR A 166 5.30 3.21 -13.61
N LEU A 167 6.24 4.06 -14.02
CA LEU A 167 6.64 4.17 -15.43
C LEU A 167 7.14 2.83 -16.00
N SER A 168 7.96 2.09 -15.24
CA SER A 168 8.46 0.76 -15.65
C SER A 168 7.38 -0.30 -15.79
N MET A 169 6.20 -0.05 -15.21
CA MET A 169 5.02 -0.93 -15.23
C MET A 169 3.94 -0.46 -16.21
N GLY A 170 4.23 0.55 -17.03
CA GLY A 170 3.33 1.06 -18.06
C GLY A 170 2.18 1.90 -17.53
N PHE A 171 2.38 2.55 -16.37
CA PHE A 171 1.49 3.62 -15.93
C PHE A 171 1.84 4.92 -16.67
N GLU A 172 0.84 5.73 -16.94
CA GLU A 172 0.96 7.06 -17.52
C GLU A 172 0.58 8.12 -16.48
N GLN A 173 1.14 9.32 -16.60
CA GLN A 173 0.72 10.45 -15.78
C GLN A 173 -0.69 10.87 -16.19
N TYR A 174 -1.60 10.88 -15.24
CA TYR A 174 -3.01 11.24 -15.42
C TYR A 174 -3.32 12.64 -14.90
N ASP A 175 -2.80 12.97 -13.70
CA ASP A 175 -3.02 14.23 -13.01
C ASP A 175 -1.85 14.52 -12.07
N GLU A 176 -1.79 15.71 -11.49
CA GLU A 176 -0.82 16.09 -10.46
C GLU A 176 -1.28 17.28 -9.64
N ASN A 177 -0.69 17.44 -8.46
CA ASN A 177 -0.74 18.65 -7.65
C ASN A 177 0.68 19.03 -7.20
N ASP A 178 0.82 19.97 -6.26
CA ASP A 178 2.13 20.41 -5.77
C ASP A 178 2.95 19.33 -5.09
N ILE A 179 2.31 18.27 -4.58
CA ILE A 179 2.93 17.23 -3.74
C ILE A 179 3.07 15.91 -4.47
N ILE A 180 2.04 15.47 -5.19
CA ILE A 180 1.99 14.13 -5.80
C ILE A 180 1.74 14.19 -7.30
N ILE A 181 2.16 13.12 -7.99
CA ILE A 181 1.76 12.79 -9.36
C ILE A 181 0.74 11.64 -9.28
N VAL A 182 -0.36 11.74 -10.02
CA VAL A 182 -1.30 10.63 -10.19
C VAL A 182 -0.88 9.82 -11.39
N MET A 183 -0.44 8.61 -11.16
CA MET A 183 -0.09 7.65 -12.20
C MET A 183 -1.26 6.70 -12.40
N ARG A 184 -1.74 6.54 -13.64
CA ARG A 184 -2.89 5.67 -13.97
C ARG A 184 -2.49 4.63 -15.00
N LYS A 185 -3.08 3.45 -14.89
CA LYS A 185 -2.94 2.35 -15.84
C LYS A 185 -4.31 1.72 -16.10
N LEU A 186 -4.64 1.52 -17.39
CA LEU A 186 -5.78 0.69 -17.81
C LEU A 186 -5.47 -0.79 -17.55
N LEU A 187 -6.43 -1.52 -16.99
CA LEU A 187 -6.35 -2.95 -16.68
C LEU A 187 -7.09 -3.75 -17.76
N GLU A 188 -6.42 -3.96 -18.91
CA GLU A 188 -6.95 -4.77 -20.03
C GLU A 188 -6.82 -6.28 -19.81
#